data_f9922738530202efa57d735c9f7147eb
#
_entry.id   f9922738530202efa57d735c9f7147eb
#
_cell.length_a   1.000
_cell.length_b   1.000
_cell.length_c   1.000
_cell.angle_alpha   90.00
_cell.angle_beta   90.00
_cell.angle_gamma   90.00
#
_symmetry.space_group_name_H-M   'P 1'
#
loop_
_entity.id
_entity.type
_entity.pdbx_description
1 polymer ?
#
loop_
_entity_poly.entity_id
_entity_poly.type
_entity_poly.pdbx_seq_one_letter_code
_entity_poly.pdbx_strand_id
1 'polypeptide(L)'
;FASPVLGAWSDRIGRRRVLLLSVFGTGVGYFMFGAAQTLWLLYLARLIDGFTGGNVSTAQAYIADVSPPQDRAKNFGLIGAAFGLGFIIGPALGGILSHWSLRAPAYAAGILSLVTVTIGYLVLPESLPPERRTKARLRLGDLHPLGHLGEAVRRPGVARIFAAFFAMSFAMAGLQSNFAVFTHARFGLGPKGNALLFTLVGLVGVIVQGVLLRRISTVD
;
A
#
# COMPACT_ATOMS: atom_id res chain seq x y z
N PHE A 1 6.58 -6.26 7.45
CA PHE A 1 6.51 -6.88 8.79
C PHE A 1 5.09 -6.89 9.37
N ALA A 2 4.30 -5.81 9.19
CA ALA A 2 2.96 -5.72 9.77
C ALA A 2 1.91 -6.59 9.05
N SER A 3 2.05 -6.85 7.76
CA SER A 3 1.05 -7.58 6.96
C SER A 3 0.65 -8.96 7.52
N PRO A 4 1.57 -9.84 7.94
CA PRO A 4 1.19 -11.13 8.55
C PRO A 4 0.43 -10.94 9.86
N VAL A 5 0.84 -9.97 10.68
CA VAL A 5 0.20 -9.65 11.95
C VAL A 5 -1.22 -9.14 11.74
N LEU A 6 -1.39 -8.15 10.86
CA LEU A 6 -2.69 -7.59 10.51
C LEU A 6 -3.59 -8.63 9.84
N GLY A 7 -3.04 -9.48 8.98
CA GLY A 7 -3.74 -10.62 8.39
C GLY A 7 -4.30 -11.56 9.46
N ALA A 8 -3.43 -12.09 10.31
CA ALA A 8 -3.81 -12.98 11.41
C ALA A 8 -4.79 -12.33 12.40
N TRP A 9 -4.65 -11.03 12.65
CA TRP A 9 -5.57 -10.26 13.49
C TRP A 9 -6.94 -10.12 12.82
N SER A 10 -6.96 -9.86 11.51
CA SER A 10 -8.19 -9.74 10.73
C SER A 10 -8.98 -11.05 10.65
N ASP A 11 -8.30 -12.21 10.67
CA ASP A 11 -8.93 -13.53 10.72
C ASP A 11 -9.67 -13.79 12.03
N ARG A 12 -9.41 -13.00 13.07
CA ARG A 12 -10.00 -13.17 14.43
C ARG A 12 -11.07 -12.18 14.75
N ILE A 13 -10.79 -10.88 14.54
CA ILE A 13 -11.72 -9.82 14.95
C ILE A 13 -12.62 -9.36 13.81
N GLY A 14 -12.34 -9.82 12.59
CA GLY A 14 -13.06 -9.47 11.36
C GLY A 14 -12.25 -8.56 10.45
N ARG A 15 -12.43 -8.72 9.15
CA ARG A 15 -11.71 -7.98 8.10
C ARG A 15 -11.98 -6.48 8.14
N ARG A 16 -13.25 -6.12 8.21
CA ARG A 16 -13.71 -4.73 8.24
C ARG A 16 -13.04 -3.92 9.34
N ARG A 17 -13.03 -4.47 10.57
CA ARG A 17 -12.46 -3.75 11.72
C ARG A 17 -10.99 -3.47 11.54
N VAL A 18 -10.22 -4.45 11.09
CA VAL A 18 -8.77 -4.29 10.89
C VAL A 18 -8.48 -3.33 9.75
N LEU A 19 -9.23 -3.39 8.65
CA LEU A 19 -9.10 -2.44 7.54
C LEU A 19 -9.32 -1.00 8.01
N LEU A 20 -10.42 -0.73 8.72
CA LEU A 20 -10.74 0.61 9.20
C LEU A 20 -9.70 1.13 10.20
N LEU A 21 -9.27 0.29 11.15
CA LEU A 21 -8.22 0.65 12.11
C LEU A 21 -6.89 0.92 11.42
N SER A 22 -6.54 0.14 10.41
CA SER A 22 -5.31 0.35 9.64
C SER A 22 -5.33 1.67 8.87
N VAL A 23 -6.40 1.96 8.16
CA VAL A 23 -6.54 3.23 7.41
C VAL A 23 -6.60 4.42 8.38
N PHE A 24 -7.25 4.28 9.53
CA PHE A 24 -7.24 5.31 10.57
C PHE A 24 -5.83 5.57 11.10
N GLY A 25 -5.07 4.51 11.40
CA GLY A 25 -3.67 4.62 11.84
C GLY A 25 -2.78 5.29 10.78
N THR A 26 -2.97 4.97 9.50
CA THR A 26 -2.31 5.67 8.38
C THR A 26 -2.67 7.17 8.40
N GLY A 27 -3.93 7.53 8.61
CA GLY A 27 -4.36 8.92 8.75
C GLY A 27 -3.65 9.65 9.89
N VAL A 28 -3.57 9.03 11.07
CA VAL A 28 -2.82 9.56 12.23
C VAL A 28 -1.35 9.74 11.87
N GLY A 29 -0.72 8.74 11.22
CA GLY A 29 0.66 8.82 10.74
C GLY A 29 0.89 10.02 9.82
N TYR A 30 -0.01 10.28 8.88
CA TYR A 30 0.09 11.42 7.98
C TYR A 30 -0.09 12.77 8.71
N PHE A 31 -1.01 12.89 9.65
CA PHE A 31 -1.14 14.11 10.46
C PHE A 31 0.10 14.37 11.31
N MET A 32 0.63 13.33 11.95
CA MET A 32 1.89 13.43 12.70
C MET A 32 3.06 13.84 11.80
N PHE A 33 3.13 13.27 10.58
CA PHE A 33 4.16 13.61 9.60
C PHE A 33 4.06 15.08 9.18
N GLY A 34 2.87 15.56 8.89
CA GLY A 34 2.62 16.97 8.53
C GLY A 34 2.93 17.95 9.69
N ALA A 35 2.65 17.55 10.92
CA ALA A 35 2.92 18.36 12.11
C ALA A 35 4.38 18.26 12.61
N ALA A 36 5.17 17.34 12.05
CA ALA A 36 6.51 17.07 12.56
C ALA A 36 7.45 18.27 12.43
N GLN A 37 8.11 18.62 13.55
CA GLN A 37 9.15 19.64 13.64
C GLN A 37 10.51 19.04 13.98
N THR A 38 10.54 17.75 14.36
CA THR A 38 11.75 17.03 14.73
C THR A 38 11.86 15.74 13.93
N LEU A 39 13.08 15.26 13.70
CA LEU A 39 13.32 13.98 13.03
C LEU A 39 12.67 12.80 13.76
N TRP A 40 12.67 12.82 15.09
CA TRP A 40 12.03 11.79 15.89
C TRP A 40 10.54 11.65 15.60
N LEU A 41 9.84 12.77 15.47
CA LEU A 41 8.41 12.75 15.18
C LEU A 41 8.16 12.26 13.76
N LEU A 42 9.05 12.57 12.80
CA LEU A 42 8.99 12.03 11.45
C LEU A 42 9.18 10.50 11.44
N TYR A 43 10.17 9.98 12.17
CA TYR A 43 10.39 8.54 12.29
C TYR A 43 9.21 7.84 12.98
N LEU A 44 8.68 8.43 14.05
CA LEU A 44 7.51 7.88 14.74
C LEU A 44 6.28 7.84 13.83
N ALA A 45 6.04 8.89 13.07
CA ALA A 45 4.97 8.95 12.08
C ALA A 45 5.12 7.83 11.03
N ARG A 46 6.34 7.61 10.53
CA ARG A 46 6.65 6.53 9.58
C ARG A 46 6.52 5.14 10.20
N LEU A 47 6.87 5.00 11.47
CA LEU A 47 6.69 3.75 12.21
C LEU A 47 5.21 3.38 12.33
N ILE A 48 4.37 4.34 12.74
CA ILE A 48 2.92 4.15 12.83
C ILE A 48 2.33 3.80 11.46
N ASP A 49 2.66 4.58 10.42
CA ASP A 49 2.21 4.33 9.06
C ASP A 49 2.68 2.95 8.55
N GLY A 50 3.92 2.56 8.83
CA GLY A 50 4.45 1.24 8.48
C GLY A 50 3.74 0.09 9.19
N PHE A 51 3.37 0.25 10.46
CA PHE A 51 2.59 -0.74 11.20
C PHE A 51 1.15 -0.86 10.69
N THR A 52 0.55 0.26 10.31
CA THR A 52 -0.84 0.30 9.84
C THR A 52 -0.95 0.08 8.33
N GLY A 53 0.10 0.38 7.55
CA GLY A 53 0.14 0.24 6.09
C GLY A 53 0.10 -1.21 5.57
N GLY A 54 0.17 -2.24 6.44
CA GLY A 54 0.00 -3.65 6.08
C GLY A 54 -1.43 -4.04 5.68
N ASN A 55 -2.32 -3.08 5.44
CA ASN A 55 -3.73 -3.27 5.14
C ASN A 55 -4.01 -3.90 3.76
N VAL A 56 -3.06 -3.84 2.83
CA VAL A 56 -3.23 -4.41 1.48
C VAL A 56 -3.52 -5.91 1.53
N SER A 57 -2.83 -6.67 2.40
CA SER A 57 -3.09 -8.11 2.58
C SER A 57 -4.50 -8.37 3.14
N THR A 58 -4.96 -7.55 4.08
CA THR A 58 -6.31 -7.63 4.63
C THR A 58 -7.38 -7.25 3.59
N ALA A 59 -7.09 -6.23 2.74
CA ALA A 59 -7.96 -5.85 1.64
C ALA A 59 -8.08 -6.98 0.58
N GLN A 60 -6.95 -7.62 0.26
CA GLN A 60 -6.96 -8.79 -0.63
C GLN A 60 -7.78 -9.94 -0.05
N ALA A 61 -7.62 -10.23 1.24
CA ALA A 61 -8.41 -11.24 1.91
C ALA A 61 -9.91 -10.88 1.93
N TYR A 62 -10.26 -9.62 2.20
CA TYR A 62 -11.63 -9.14 2.12
C TYR A 62 -12.24 -9.36 0.73
N ILE A 63 -11.52 -8.96 -0.33
CA ILE A 63 -11.97 -9.17 -1.71
C ILE A 63 -12.13 -10.66 -2.02
N ALA A 64 -11.22 -11.52 -1.56
CA ALA A 64 -11.34 -12.96 -1.72
C ALA A 64 -12.57 -13.55 -1.03
N ASP A 65 -12.93 -13.01 0.15
CA ASP A 65 -14.09 -13.45 0.93
C ASP A 65 -15.42 -13.09 0.25
N VAL A 66 -15.51 -11.89 -0.37
CA VAL A 66 -16.75 -11.40 -1.00
C VAL A 66 -16.86 -11.73 -2.49
N SER A 67 -15.80 -12.26 -3.11
CA SER A 67 -15.77 -12.55 -4.55
C SER A 67 -16.10 -14.01 -4.85
N PRO A 68 -17.08 -14.28 -5.71
CA PRO A 68 -17.25 -15.62 -6.29
C PRO A 68 -15.98 -16.07 -7.03
N PRO A 69 -15.67 -17.37 -7.06
CA PRO A 69 -14.44 -17.89 -7.67
C PRO A 69 -14.18 -17.39 -9.10
N GLN A 70 -15.21 -17.26 -9.92
CA GLN A 70 -15.14 -16.80 -11.31
C GLN A 70 -14.78 -15.32 -11.44
N ASP A 71 -15.10 -14.48 -10.45
CA ASP A 71 -14.88 -13.04 -10.50
C ASP A 71 -13.62 -12.59 -9.72
N ARG A 72 -12.95 -13.51 -9.03
CA ARG A 72 -11.78 -13.19 -8.20
C ARG A 72 -10.69 -12.45 -8.96
N ALA A 73 -10.30 -12.96 -10.13
CA ALA A 73 -9.27 -12.34 -10.96
C ALA A 73 -9.62 -10.89 -11.33
N LYS A 74 -10.87 -10.65 -11.74
CA LYS A 74 -11.40 -9.33 -12.07
C LYS A 74 -11.37 -8.41 -10.84
N ASN A 75 -11.83 -8.87 -9.69
CA ASN A 75 -11.92 -8.07 -8.48
C ASN A 75 -10.53 -7.78 -7.89
N PHE A 76 -9.58 -8.70 -7.99
CA PHE A 76 -8.17 -8.42 -7.66
C PHE A 76 -7.55 -7.40 -8.62
N GLY A 77 -7.97 -7.38 -9.89
CA GLY A 77 -7.57 -6.38 -10.87
C GLY A 77 -7.94 -4.94 -10.45
N LEU A 78 -9.01 -4.75 -9.67
CA LEU A 78 -9.38 -3.43 -9.13
C LEU A 78 -8.33 -2.87 -8.16
N ILE A 79 -7.62 -3.72 -7.43
CA ILE A 79 -6.50 -3.28 -6.57
C ILE A 79 -5.40 -2.69 -7.46
N GLY A 80 -5.05 -3.38 -8.55
CA GLY A 80 -4.06 -2.87 -9.50
C GLY A 80 -4.48 -1.54 -10.13
N ALA A 81 -5.76 -1.43 -10.51
CA ALA A 81 -6.32 -0.18 -11.04
C ALA A 81 -6.25 0.96 -10.01
N ALA A 82 -6.59 0.68 -8.74
CA ALA A 82 -6.50 1.66 -7.65
C ALA A 82 -5.05 2.14 -7.44
N PHE A 83 -4.08 1.23 -7.46
CA PHE A 83 -2.66 1.60 -7.41
C PHE A 83 -2.26 2.46 -8.62
N GLY A 84 -2.66 2.08 -9.84
CA GLY A 84 -2.38 2.85 -11.05
C GLY A 84 -2.93 4.27 -10.98
N LEU A 85 -4.19 4.44 -10.57
CA LEU A 85 -4.80 5.75 -10.36
C LEU A 85 -4.08 6.54 -9.26
N GLY A 86 -3.72 5.87 -8.16
CA GLY A 86 -2.98 6.50 -7.06
C GLY A 86 -1.61 7.03 -7.51
N PHE A 87 -0.90 6.30 -8.37
CA PHE A 87 0.39 6.74 -8.93
C PHE A 87 0.28 7.94 -9.88
N ILE A 88 -0.87 8.18 -10.50
CA ILE A 88 -1.12 9.37 -11.33
C ILE A 88 -1.58 10.53 -10.46
N ILE A 89 -2.63 10.30 -9.69
CA ILE A 89 -3.33 11.35 -8.93
C ILE A 89 -2.48 11.80 -7.74
N GLY A 90 -1.81 10.87 -7.05
CA GLY A 90 -1.02 11.16 -5.85
C GLY A 90 0.07 12.21 -6.09
N PRO A 91 1.02 11.98 -7.00
CA PRO A 91 2.07 12.96 -7.30
C PRO A 91 1.51 14.28 -7.85
N ALA A 92 0.48 14.24 -8.69
CA ALA A 92 -0.15 15.44 -9.24
C ALA A 92 -0.75 16.32 -8.12
N LEU A 93 -1.55 15.73 -7.22
CA LEU A 93 -2.07 16.44 -6.06
C LEU A 93 -0.97 16.90 -5.12
N GLY A 94 0.02 16.04 -4.85
CA GLY A 94 1.16 16.39 -4.03
C GLY A 94 1.94 17.60 -4.58
N GLY A 95 2.16 17.65 -5.89
CA GLY A 95 2.80 18.76 -6.56
C GLY A 95 1.99 20.07 -6.46
N ILE A 96 0.67 20.01 -6.65
CA ILE A 96 -0.22 21.18 -6.51
C ILE A 96 -0.22 21.67 -5.06
N LEU A 97 -0.43 20.78 -4.11
CA LEU A 97 -0.52 21.13 -2.69
C LEU A 97 0.81 21.66 -2.13
N SER A 98 1.93 21.20 -2.65
CA SER A 98 3.26 21.67 -2.24
C SER A 98 3.51 23.15 -2.54
N HIS A 99 2.71 23.78 -3.40
CA HIS A 99 2.75 25.25 -3.61
C HIS A 99 2.33 26.04 -2.38
N TRP A 100 1.41 25.51 -1.58
CA TRP A 100 0.96 26.21 -0.36
C TRP A 100 1.90 25.89 0.80
N SER A 101 2.31 24.63 0.94
CA SER A 101 3.26 24.22 1.96
C SER A 101 3.79 22.82 1.63
N LEU A 102 5.06 22.55 1.98
CA LEU A 102 5.62 21.19 1.90
C LEU A 102 4.90 20.18 2.82
N ARG A 103 4.13 20.67 3.80
CA ARG A 103 3.33 19.86 4.72
C ARG A 103 1.91 19.60 4.22
N ALA A 104 1.42 20.43 3.30
CA ALA A 104 0.04 20.34 2.79
C ALA A 104 -0.31 18.96 2.19
N PRO A 105 0.55 18.31 1.40
CA PRO A 105 0.28 16.96 0.90
C PRO A 105 0.05 15.93 2.01
N ALA A 106 0.81 16.01 3.11
CA ALA A 106 0.65 15.09 4.24
C ALA A 106 -0.71 15.30 4.93
N TYR A 107 -1.10 16.54 5.19
CA TYR A 107 -2.42 16.82 5.77
C TYR A 107 -3.55 16.38 4.85
N ALA A 108 -3.43 16.60 3.55
CA ALA A 108 -4.43 16.16 2.57
C ALA A 108 -4.57 14.62 2.55
N ALA A 109 -3.44 13.89 2.62
CA ALA A 109 -3.45 12.44 2.72
C ALA A 109 -4.10 11.96 4.03
N GLY A 110 -3.84 12.64 5.15
CA GLY A 110 -4.50 12.37 6.42
C GLY A 110 -6.01 12.58 6.36
N ILE A 111 -6.47 13.69 5.78
CA ILE A 111 -7.90 13.97 5.58
C ILE A 111 -8.53 12.89 4.68
N LEU A 112 -7.89 12.54 3.56
CA LEU A 112 -8.37 11.51 2.65
C LEU A 112 -8.49 10.16 3.38
N SER A 113 -7.54 9.82 4.24
CA SER A 113 -7.60 8.60 5.06
C SER A 113 -8.81 8.62 6.00
N LEU A 114 -9.10 9.74 6.68
CA LEU A 114 -10.27 9.87 7.55
C LEU A 114 -11.59 9.79 6.76
N VAL A 115 -11.66 10.42 5.59
CA VAL A 115 -12.80 10.29 4.68
C VAL A 115 -13.00 8.83 4.27
N THR A 116 -11.92 8.14 3.93
CA THR A 116 -11.96 6.70 3.56
C THR A 116 -12.44 5.83 4.73
N VAL A 117 -11.97 6.10 5.96
CA VAL A 117 -12.47 5.42 7.17
C VAL A 117 -13.96 5.66 7.36
N THR A 118 -14.41 6.90 7.21
CA THR A 118 -15.82 7.27 7.38
C THR A 118 -16.70 6.56 6.35
N ILE A 119 -16.32 6.62 5.08
CA ILE A 119 -17.03 5.91 4.00
C ILE A 119 -17.01 4.39 4.25
N GLY A 120 -15.86 3.83 4.58
CA GLY A 120 -15.73 2.41 4.86
C GLY A 120 -16.55 1.98 6.09
N TYR A 121 -16.64 2.83 7.11
CA TYR A 121 -17.49 2.57 8.27
C TYR A 121 -18.97 2.52 7.91
N LEU A 122 -19.43 3.37 7.01
CA LEU A 122 -20.82 3.47 6.60
C LEU A 122 -21.23 2.40 5.58
N VAL A 123 -20.32 2.07 4.64
CA VAL A 123 -20.67 1.29 3.44
C VAL A 123 -20.13 -0.15 3.49
N LEU A 124 -18.98 -0.39 4.16
CA LEU A 124 -18.30 -1.67 4.08
C LEU A 124 -18.93 -2.69 5.05
N PRO A 125 -19.56 -3.79 4.58
CA PRO A 125 -20.05 -4.86 5.46
C PRO A 125 -18.89 -5.70 6.00
N GLU A 126 -19.11 -6.49 7.04
CA GLU A 126 -18.14 -7.47 7.50
C GLU A 126 -18.14 -8.69 6.56
N SER A 127 -16.96 -9.05 6.03
CA SER A 127 -16.82 -10.18 5.12
C SER A 127 -16.59 -11.51 5.83
N LEU A 128 -16.09 -11.46 7.07
CA LEU A 128 -15.77 -12.63 7.86
C LEU A 128 -16.73 -12.77 9.06
N PRO A 129 -17.81 -13.58 8.92
CA PRO A 129 -18.76 -13.76 10.00
C PRO A 129 -18.12 -14.44 11.22
N PRO A 130 -18.66 -14.23 12.44
CA PRO A 130 -18.05 -14.72 13.68
C PRO A 130 -17.76 -16.22 13.71
N GLU A 131 -18.57 -17.02 13.01
CA GLU A 131 -18.46 -18.49 12.94
C GLU A 131 -17.24 -18.96 12.18
N ARG A 132 -16.78 -18.15 11.20
CA ARG A 132 -15.60 -18.44 10.36
C ARG A 132 -14.32 -17.85 10.93
N ARG A 133 -14.39 -17.09 12.02
CA ARG A 133 -13.21 -16.48 12.64
C ARG A 133 -12.32 -17.52 13.30
N THR A 134 -11.03 -17.34 13.16
CA THR A 134 -10.04 -18.22 13.79
C THR A 134 -10.07 -18.06 15.32
N LYS A 135 -10.36 -19.17 16.04
CA LYS A 135 -10.34 -19.23 17.51
C LYS A 135 -8.96 -19.61 18.08
N ALA A 136 -8.04 -20.04 17.23
CA ALA A 136 -6.70 -20.46 17.64
C ALA A 136 -5.93 -19.32 18.31
N ARG A 137 -5.19 -19.58 19.39
CA ARG A 137 -4.35 -18.55 20.02
C ARG A 137 -3.21 -18.17 19.07
N LEU A 138 -2.91 -16.85 18.95
CA LEU A 138 -1.71 -16.38 18.23
C LEU A 138 -0.48 -16.92 18.96
N ARG A 139 0.23 -17.83 18.36
CA ARG A 139 1.56 -18.19 18.83
C ARG A 139 2.52 -17.13 18.32
N LEU A 140 3.44 -16.69 19.16
CA LEU A 140 4.50 -15.76 18.76
C LEU A 140 5.29 -16.27 17.54
N GLY A 141 5.38 -17.60 17.37
CA GLY A 141 5.95 -18.25 16.19
C GLY A 141 5.18 -17.97 14.89
N ASP A 142 3.86 -17.87 14.95
CA ASP A 142 3.00 -17.58 13.76
C ASP A 142 3.13 -16.13 13.30
N LEU A 143 3.61 -15.26 14.20
CA LEU A 143 3.84 -13.83 13.95
C LEU A 143 5.29 -13.55 13.48
N HIS A 144 6.15 -14.58 13.43
CA HIS A 144 7.54 -14.41 13.06
C HIS A 144 7.70 -14.44 11.53
N PRO A 145 7.80 -13.28 10.86
CA PRO A 145 7.80 -13.22 9.39
C PRO A 145 9.00 -13.95 8.78
N LEU A 146 10.11 -14.05 9.52
CA LEU A 146 11.32 -14.73 9.08
C LEU A 146 11.23 -16.27 9.18
N GLY A 147 10.36 -16.81 10.04
CA GLY A 147 10.18 -18.27 10.14
C GLY A 147 9.56 -18.85 8.88
N HIS A 148 8.43 -18.26 8.45
CA HIS A 148 7.76 -18.66 7.20
C HIS A 148 8.60 -18.36 5.96
N LEU A 149 9.39 -17.28 5.97
CA LEU A 149 10.33 -16.97 4.91
C LEU A 149 11.43 -18.02 4.79
N GLY A 150 11.97 -18.49 5.94
CA GLY A 150 13.00 -19.52 5.98
C GLY A 150 12.55 -20.86 5.37
N GLU A 151 11.32 -21.29 5.66
CA GLU A 151 10.73 -22.49 5.04
C GLU A 151 10.47 -22.31 3.54
N ALA A 152 9.97 -21.14 3.12
CA ALA A 152 9.71 -20.85 1.73
C ALA A 152 11.01 -20.82 0.90
N VAL A 153 12.08 -20.20 1.41
CA VAL A 153 13.38 -20.09 0.74
C VAL A 153 14.09 -21.45 0.62
N ARG A 154 13.80 -22.41 1.48
CA ARG A 154 14.34 -23.79 1.35
C ARG A 154 13.85 -24.53 0.11
N ARG A 155 12.77 -24.06 -0.54
CA ARG A 155 12.28 -24.65 -1.80
C ARG A 155 12.97 -23.95 -2.99
N PRO A 156 13.79 -24.67 -3.81
CA PRO A 156 14.66 -24.03 -4.83
C PRO A 156 13.92 -23.15 -5.85
N GLY A 157 12.72 -23.53 -6.25
CA GLY A 157 11.91 -22.74 -7.18
C GLY A 157 11.40 -21.43 -6.55
N VAL A 158 10.96 -21.52 -5.30
CA VAL A 158 10.43 -20.40 -4.53
C VAL A 158 11.54 -19.40 -4.19
N ALA A 159 12.73 -19.90 -3.83
CA ALA A 159 13.90 -19.05 -3.53
C ALA A 159 14.28 -18.14 -4.70
N ARG A 160 14.25 -18.64 -5.94
CA ARG A 160 14.55 -17.83 -7.14
C ARG A 160 13.53 -16.72 -7.36
N ILE A 161 12.25 -17.02 -7.18
CA ILE A 161 11.17 -16.02 -7.29
C ILE A 161 11.33 -14.95 -6.20
N PHE A 162 11.62 -15.35 -4.96
CA PHE A 162 11.87 -14.42 -3.86
C PHE A 162 13.09 -13.53 -4.13
N ALA A 163 14.19 -14.09 -4.63
CA ALA A 163 15.40 -13.33 -4.95
C ALA A 163 15.12 -12.28 -6.05
N ALA A 164 14.41 -12.68 -7.10
CA ALA A 164 14.02 -11.76 -8.18
C ALA A 164 13.10 -10.64 -7.66
N PHE A 165 12.10 -11.00 -6.86
CA PHE A 165 11.18 -10.01 -6.28
C PHE A 165 11.88 -9.08 -5.30
N PHE A 166 12.81 -9.61 -4.48
CA PHE A 166 13.64 -8.81 -3.59
C PHE A 166 14.51 -7.81 -4.36
N ALA A 167 15.21 -8.29 -5.39
CA ALA A 167 16.08 -7.43 -6.20
C ALA A 167 15.28 -6.31 -6.88
N MET A 168 14.12 -6.64 -7.44
CA MET A 168 13.22 -5.66 -8.05
C MET A 168 12.70 -4.65 -7.00
N SER A 169 12.25 -5.12 -5.84
CA SER A 169 11.75 -4.26 -4.77
C SER A 169 12.84 -3.37 -4.20
N PHE A 170 14.06 -3.91 -4.05
CA PHE A 170 15.23 -3.15 -3.59
C PHE A 170 15.61 -2.04 -4.58
N ALA A 171 15.64 -2.36 -5.88
CA ALA A 171 15.91 -1.37 -6.92
C ALA A 171 14.85 -0.25 -6.94
N MET A 172 13.56 -0.63 -6.83
CA MET A 172 12.46 0.33 -6.76
C MET A 172 12.52 1.21 -5.50
N ALA A 173 12.80 0.62 -4.34
CA ALA A 173 12.96 1.37 -3.10
C ALA A 173 14.13 2.35 -3.18
N GLY A 174 15.27 1.92 -3.75
CA GLY A 174 16.43 2.78 -4.00
C GLY A 174 16.10 3.94 -4.92
N LEU A 175 15.39 3.67 -6.03
CA LEU A 175 14.94 4.70 -6.95
C LEU A 175 14.02 5.72 -6.24
N GLN A 176 12.98 5.25 -5.56
CA GLN A 176 12.01 6.13 -4.91
C GLN A 176 12.63 6.97 -3.79
N SER A 177 13.54 6.39 -3.00
CA SER A 177 14.18 7.09 -1.88
C SER A 177 15.14 8.18 -2.34
N ASN A 178 15.87 7.96 -3.44
CA ASN A 178 16.91 8.88 -3.91
C ASN A 178 16.44 9.79 -5.04
N PHE A 179 15.31 9.50 -5.67
CA PHE A 179 14.86 10.20 -6.87
C PHE A 179 14.77 11.72 -6.67
N ALA A 180 14.13 12.18 -5.61
CA ALA A 180 13.94 13.59 -5.35
C ALA A 180 15.28 14.32 -5.06
N VAL A 181 16.19 13.68 -4.35
CA VAL A 181 17.53 14.22 -4.05
C VAL A 181 18.35 14.29 -5.32
N PHE A 182 18.35 13.23 -6.13
CA PHE A 182 19.09 13.16 -7.40
C PHE A 182 18.59 14.21 -8.39
N THR A 183 17.28 14.31 -8.60
CA THR A 183 16.70 15.27 -9.56
C THR A 183 16.92 16.71 -9.10
N HIS A 184 16.88 16.97 -7.81
CA HIS A 184 17.21 18.29 -7.28
C HIS A 184 18.70 18.61 -7.50
N ALA A 185 19.60 17.71 -7.13
CA ALA A 185 21.04 17.93 -7.25
C ALA A 185 21.53 18.04 -8.71
N ARG A 186 20.95 17.26 -9.64
CA ARG A 186 21.42 17.20 -11.02
C ARG A 186 20.71 18.16 -11.96
N PHE A 187 19.42 18.40 -11.74
CA PHE A 187 18.54 19.17 -12.65
C PHE A 187 17.89 20.38 -11.99
N GLY A 188 18.13 20.63 -10.70
CA GLY A 188 17.49 21.72 -9.96
C GLY A 188 15.97 21.57 -9.78
N LEU A 189 15.41 20.34 -9.98
CA LEU A 189 13.99 20.12 -9.90
C LEU A 189 13.51 20.18 -8.45
N GLY A 190 12.50 21.01 -8.21
CA GLY A 190 11.80 21.07 -6.94
C GLY A 190 10.64 20.05 -6.87
N PRO A 191 9.83 20.10 -5.80
CA PRO A 191 8.72 19.16 -5.60
C PRO A 191 7.74 19.10 -6.78
N LYS A 192 7.46 20.23 -7.44
CA LYS A 192 6.61 20.31 -8.63
C LYS A 192 7.16 19.55 -9.82
N GLY A 193 8.46 19.73 -10.11
CA GLY A 193 9.11 19.01 -11.21
C GLY A 193 9.10 17.50 -10.98
N ASN A 194 9.39 17.07 -9.76
CA ASN A 194 9.31 15.66 -9.38
C ASN A 194 7.89 15.10 -9.47
N ALA A 195 6.87 15.85 -9.04
CA ALA A 195 5.48 15.47 -9.16
C ALA A 195 5.09 15.26 -10.64
N LEU A 196 5.52 16.15 -11.55
CA LEU A 196 5.27 16.01 -12.98
C LEU A 196 5.90 14.74 -13.55
N LEU A 197 7.15 14.44 -13.19
CA LEU A 197 7.84 13.23 -13.64
C LEU A 197 7.13 11.96 -13.15
N PHE A 198 6.73 11.89 -11.88
CA PHE A 198 5.98 10.75 -11.35
C PHE A 198 4.59 10.61 -11.99
N THR A 199 3.91 11.72 -12.26
CA THR A 199 2.62 11.71 -12.96
C THR A 199 2.79 11.14 -14.38
N LEU A 200 3.85 11.53 -15.08
CA LEU A 200 4.16 11.01 -16.41
C LEU A 200 4.46 9.51 -16.37
N VAL A 201 5.26 9.05 -15.40
CA VAL A 201 5.53 7.62 -15.19
C VAL A 201 4.24 6.85 -14.91
N GLY A 202 3.36 7.40 -14.07
CA GLY A 202 2.05 6.81 -13.79
C GLY A 202 1.18 6.71 -15.04
N LEU A 203 1.13 7.77 -15.84
CA LEU A 203 0.38 7.80 -17.10
C LEU A 203 0.89 6.73 -18.10
N VAL A 204 2.21 6.66 -18.30
CA VAL A 204 2.83 5.64 -19.14
C VAL A 204 2.51 4.24 -18.61
N GLY A 205 2.57 4.03 -17.28
CA GLY A 205 2.22 2.76 -16.65
C GLY A 205 0.78 2.33 -16.94
N VAL A 206 -0.19 3.25 -16.86
CA VAL A 206 -1.59 2.97 -17.18
C VAL A 206 -1.79 2.65 -18.67
N ILE A 207 -1.13 3.38 -19.56
CA ILE A 207 -1.18 3.10 -21.01
C ILE A 207 -0.61 1.71 -21.30
N VAL A 208 0.54 1.36 -20.74
CA VAL A 208 1.17 0.05 -20.94
C VAL A 208 0.28 -1.06 -20.38
N GLN A 209 -0.21 -0.92 -19.15
CA GLN A 209 -1.05 -1.96 -18.52
C GLN A 209 -2.44 -2.06 -19.16
N GLY A 210 -3.07 -0.93 -19.47
CA GLY A 210 -4.43 -0.90 -19.96
C GLY A 210 -4.55 -1.24 -21.46
N VAL A 211 -3.59 -0.85 -22.27
CA VAL A 211 -3.65 -0.97 -23.73
C VAL A 211 -2.77 -2.11 -24.24
N LEU A 212 -1.50 -2.14 -23.84
CA LEU A 212 -0.54 -3.10 -24.42
C LEU A 212 -0.78 -4.52 -23.90
N LEU A 213 -0.96 -4.69 -22.59
CA LEU A 213 -1.18 -6.02 -22.01
C LEU A 213 -2.52 -6.62 -22.47
N ARG A 214 -3.56 -5.80 -22.61
CA ARG A 214 -4.84 -6.27 -23.15
C ARG A 214 -4.73 -6.75 -24.58
N ARG A 215 -3.90 -6.11 -25.42
CA ARG A 215 -3.66 -6.57 -26.80
C ARG A 215 -2.87 -7.87 -26.88
N ILE A 216 -1.92 -8.07 -25.95
CA ILE A 216 -1.10 -9.28 -25.91
C ILE A 216 -1.91 -10.47 -25.41
N SER A 217 -2.79 -10.29 -24.41
CA SER A 217 -3.64 -11.35 -23.86
C SER A 217 -4.83 -11.77 -24.75
N THR A 218 -5.06 -11.07 -25.86
CA THR A 218 -6.11 -11.45 -26.85
C THR A 218 -5.55 -12.15 -28.08
N VAL A 219 -4.26 -12.48 -28.12
CA VAL A 219 -3.57 -13.12 -29.26
C VAL A 219 -3.36 -14.64 -29.02
N ASP A 220 -3.91 -15.20 -27.93
CA ASP A 220 -4.11 -16.64 -27.70
C ASP A 220 -5.63 -16.96 -27.84
#